data_b0a82ad834b8cda1e683053ffcf7a9b8
#
_entry.id   b0a82ad834b8cda1e683053ffcf7a9b8
#
_cell.length_a   1.000
_cell.length_b   1.000
_cell.length_c   1.000
_cell.angle_alpha   90.00
_cell.angle_beta   90.00
_cell.angle_gamma   90.00
#
_symmetry.space_group_name_H-M   'P 1'
#
loop_
_entity.id
_entity.type
_entity.pdbx_description
1 polymer ?
#
loop_
_entity_poly.entity_id
_entity_poly.type
_entity_poly.pdbx_seq_one_letter_code
_entity_poly.pdbx_strand_id
1 'polypeptide(L)'
;MLNLRPILFVIGLVLSKLALFMYLPTIVAFVTGTGGFLEFAQAVIITHIVAFICLTLGRTSDFRLNVRDMFLITSLVWTIASAFAALPFVFITHISFTDAYFETMSGLTTTGSTVLSGLDNMALSILLWRSILQWLGGVGFIVMAVAVLPMLNVGGMKLFQTESSDWSDKSSPRAKTVAKNIVVVYLVLTLLCIISYMLTGMGLFDAINHAFTTLSTGGYSTSDSSMNHFSNGAHWVATLFMFLGGLPFLLFVATLRKRNPMVLLKDAQVQGFFLLFIVASLIIAAWLNLHNGYSVLDALRIAMFNIVSVVTTTGYGLDDFSAWGALPTTLFGFIMMVGACSGSTAGGIKIFRFQICFALLKNQMMRLIHPNGVFVQRYNQRPVNEDIVRSVVAFGLTFAITIILIAGCLSAMGLDPVTSISGSITAVANVGPGMGTVIGPTGNFASLPDAAKWVLSFGMLMGRLEILTILVLFFPAFWRR
;
A
#
# COMPACT_ATOMS: atom_id res chain seq x y z
N MET A 1 10.73 -28.42 11.96
CA MET A 1 11.90 -27.89 11.23
C MET A 1 11.38 -26.96 10.13
N LEU A 2 12.10 -25.85 9.89
CA LEU A 2 11.85 -25.03 8.71
C LEU A 2 12.25 -25.84 7.46
N ASN A 3 11.37 -25.85 6.46
CA ASN A 3 11.66 -26.53 5.21
C ASN A 3 12.14 -25.48 4.19
N LEU A 4 13.46 -25.35 4.02
CA LEU A 4 14.07 -24.34 3.15
C LEU A 4 13.79 -24.58 1.66
N ARG A 5 13.56 -25.83 1.23
CA ARG A 5 13.34 -26.14 -0.19
C ARG A 5 12.06 -25.51 -0.75
N PRO A 6 10.87 -25.66 -0.15
CA PRO A 6 9.68 -24.96 -0.61
C PRO A 6 9.83 -23.44 -0.57
N ILE A 7 10.55 -22.88 0.41
CA ILE A 7 10.81 -21.44 0.51
C ILE A 7 11.61 -20.97 -0.71
N LEU A 8 12.75 -21.63 -1.01
CA LEU A 8 13.55 -21.32 -2.20
C LEU A 8 12.75 -21.46 -3.50
N PHE A 9 11.91 -22.50 -3.61
CA PHE A 9 11.07 -22.69 -4.79
C PHE A 9 10.12 -21.53 -5.00
N VAL A 10 9.44 -21.05 -3.94
CA VAL A 10 8.52 -19.91 -4.03
C VAL A 10 9.26 -18.63 -4.39
N ILE A 11 10.44 -18.38 -3.78
CA ILE A 11 11.29 -17.22 -4.13
C ILE A 11 11.68 -17.28 -5.61
N GLY A 12 12.14 -18.43 -6.10
CA GLY A 12 12.51 -18.62 -7.50
C GLY A 12 11.33 -18.37 -8.44
N LEU A 13 10.13 -18.81 -8.05
CA LEU A 13 8.91 -18.56 -8.85
C LEU A 13 8.55 -17.08 -8.90
N VAL A 14 8.65 -16.36 -7.78
CA VAL A 14 8.39 -14.92 -7.73
C VAL A 14 9.41 -14.14 -8.54
N LEU A 15 10.71 -14.45 -8.41
CA LEU A 15 11.77 -13.81 -9.20
C LEU A 15 11.59 -14.06 -10.70
N SER A 16 11.18 -15.28 -11.10
CA SER A 16 10.89 -15.58 -12.50
C SER A 16 9.72 -14.74 -13.04
N LYS A 17 8.67 -14.52 -12.24
CA LYS A 17 7.57 -13.62 -12.61
C LYS A 17 8.01 -12.16 -12.65
N LEU A 18 8.80 -11.71 -11.69
CA LEU A 18 9.36 -10.36 -11.67
C LEU A 18 10.18 -10.09 -12.93
N ALA A 19 11.08 -11.01 -13.30
CA ALA A 19 11.88 -10.93 -14.52
C ALA A 19 11.01 -10.90 -15.79
N LEU A 20 9.88 -11.64 -15.81
CA LEU A 20 8.93 -11.58 -16.92
C LEU A 20 8.34 -10.17 -17.08
N PHE A 21 8.01 -9.48 -15.98
CA PHE A 21 7.51 -8.11 -16.06
C PHE A 21 8.59 -7.10 -16.44
N MET A 22 9.88 -7.37 -16.17
CA MET A 22 10.99 -6.52 -16.63
C MET A 22 11.12 -6.48 -18.17
N TYR A 23 10.60 -7.46 -18.91
CA TYR A 23 10.60 -7.40 -20.38
C TYR A 23 9.76 -6.23 -20.91
N LEU A 24 8.71 -5.79 -20.23
CA LEU A 24 7.88 -4.68 -20.67
C LEU A 24 8.69 -3.37 -20.79
N PRO A 25 9.38 -2.89 -19.72
CA PRO A 25 10.23 -1.71 -19.85
C PRO A 25 11.43 -1.95 -20.77
N THR A 26 11.95 -3.19 -20.89
CA THR A 26 13.00 -3.52 -21.87
C THR A 26 12.52 -3.28 -23.31
N ILE A 27 11.31 -3.72 -23.64
CA ILE A 27 10.69 -3.50 -24.95
C ILE A 27 10.46 -2.00 -25.19
N VAL A 28 9.97 -1.26 -24.18
CA VAL A 28 9.80 0.19 -24.28
C VAL A 28 11.14 0.88 -24.55
N ALA A 29 12.21 0.53 -23.81
CA ALA A 29 13.54 1.07 -24.05
C ALA A 29 14.03 0.82 -25.49
N PHE A 30 13.79 -0.39 -26.02
CA PHE A 30 14.16 -0.75 -27.40
C PHE A 30 13.39 0.05 -28.45
N VAL A 31 12.06 0.15 -28.30
CA VAL A 31 11.17 0.80 -29.27
C VAL A 31 11.35 2.32 -29.28
N THR A 32 11.51 2.93 -28.10
CA THR A 32 11.60 4.40 -27.96
C THR A 32 13.02 4.93 -28.19
N GLY A 33 14.04 4.08 -28.09
CA GLY A 33 15.43 4.51 -28.17
C GLY A 33 15.88 5.44 -27.03
N THR A 34 15.12 5.51 -25.95
CA THR A 34 15.39 6.43 -24.80
C THR A 34 16.53 5.95 -23.89
N GLY A 35 17.22 4.87 -24.26
CA GLY A 35 18.30 4.30 -23.46
C GLY A 35 17.80 3.23 -22.45
N GLY A 36 18.76 2.51 -21.85
CA GLY A 36 18.47 1.52 -20.80
C GLY A 36 18.12 0.11 -21.30
N PHE A 37 18.16 -0.17 -22.60
CA PHE A 37 17.86 -1.50 -23.15
C PHE A 37 18.83 -2.58 -22.65
N LEU A 38 20.15 -2.32 -22.75
CA LEU A 38 21.18 -3.29 -22.34
C LEU A 38 21.15 -3.50 -20.82
N GLU A 39 20.96 -2.44 -20.08
CA GLU A 39 20.91 -2.43 -18.63
C GLU A 39 19.69 -3.21 -18.11
N PHE A 40 18.50 -3.02 -18.71
CA PHE A 40 17.34 -3.86 -18.41
C PHE A 40 17.57 -5.32 -18.81
N ALA A 41 18.15 -5.57 -19.96
CA ALA A 41 18.45 -6.94 -20.41
C ALA A 41 19.42 -7.65 -19.44
N GLN A 42 20.45 -6.95 -18.94
CA GLN A 42 21.35 -7.46 -17.89
C GLN A 42 20.59 -7.79 -16.60
N ALA A 43 19.74 -6.89 -16.13
CA ALA A 43 18.93 -7.11 -14.94
C ALA A 43 17.99 -8.33 -15.09
N VAL A 44 17.36 -8.48 -16.25
CA VAL A 44 16.51 -9.64 -16.61
C VAL A 44 17.31 -10.94 -16.56
N ILE A 45 18.49 -10.98 -17.19
CA ILE A 45 19.35 -12.17 -17.22
C ILE A 45 19.78 -12.56 -15.81
N ILE A 46 20.29 -11.61 -15.01
CA ILE A 46 20.72 -11.87 -13.64
C ILE A 46 19.55 -12.41 -12.80
N THR A 47 18.38 -11.79 -12.92
CA THR A 47 17.19 -12.20 -12.16
C THR A 47 16.73 -13.61 -12.58
N HIS A 48 16.76 -13.95 -13.89
CA HIS A 48 16.42 -15.30 -14.36
C HIS A 48 17.43 -16.36 -13.92
N ILE A 49 18.73 -16.06 -13.92
CA ILE A 49 19.76 -17.00 -13.45
C ILE A 49 19.52 -17.34 -11.98
N VAL A 50 19.29 -16.32 -11.13
CA VAL A 50 19.04 -16.55 -9.71
C VAL A 50 17.68 -17.26 -9.48
N ALA A 51 16.65 -16.89 -10.25
CA ALA A 51 15.37 -17.58 -10.21
C ALA A 51 15.52 -19.07 -10.56
N PHE A 52 16.28 -19.39 -11.61
CA PHE A 52 16.55 -20.77 -12.01
C PHE A 52 17.31 -21.56 -10.94
N ILE A 53 18.34 -20.96 -10.32
CA ILE A 53 19.08 -21.57 -9.21
C ILE A 53 18.13 -21.85 -8.04
N CYS A 54 17.29 -20.87 -7.65
CA CYS A 54 16.33 -21.05 -6.56
C CYS A 54 15.29 -22.15 -6.88
N LEU A 55 14.79 -22.21 -8.13
CA LEU A 55 13.84 -23.23 -8.54
C LEU A 55 14.45 -24.64 -8.54
N THR A 56 15.70 -24.78 -8.99
CA THR A 56 16.39 -26.08 -9.04
C THR A 56 16.74 -26.59 -7.64
N LEU A 57 17.32 -25.73 -6.80
CA LEU A 57 17.64 -26.07 -5.40
C LEU A 57 16.40 -26.28 -4.52
N GLY A 58 15.32 -25.54 -4.83
CA GLY A 58 14.05 -25.62 -4.12
C GLY A 58 13.14 -26.77 -4.56
N ARG A 59 13.48 -27.50 -5.61
CA ARG A 59 12.67 -28.61 -6.10
C ARG A 59 12.52 -29.71 -5.04
N THR A 60 11.26 -30.05 -4.72
CA THR A 60 10.93 -31.06 -3.72
C THR A 60 9.68 -31.85 -4.13
N SER A 61 9.65 -33.14 -3.79
CA SER A 61 8.47 -33.99 -3.97
C SER A 61 7.40 -33.76 -2.89
N ASP A 62 7.82 -33.28 -1.71
CA ASP A 62 6.92 -32.98 -0.59
C ASP A 62 6.82 -31.45 -0.42
N PHE A 63 5.82 -30.85 -1.06
CA PHE A 63 5.55 -29.41 -0.98
C PHE A 63 4.54 -29.14 0.15
N ARG A 64 5.00 -29.19 1.39
CA ARG A 64 4.20 -28.83 2.57
C ARG A 64 4.75 -27.58 3.21
N LEU A 65 3.89 -26.56 3.35
CA LEU A 65 4.19 -25.31 4.04
C LEU A 65 3.51 -25.30 5.41
N ASN A 66 4.31 -25.13 6.45
CA ASN A 66 3.83 -24.86 7.79
C ASN A 66 3.55 -23.37 7.97
N VAL A 67 2.80 -22.99 9.01
CA VAL A 67 2.53 -21.58 9.33
C VAL A 67 3.82 -20.78 9.50
N ARG A 68 4.88 -21.35 10.10
CA ARG A 68 6.19 -20.69 10.22
C ARG A 68 6.84 -20.41 8.86
N ASP A 69 6.75 -21.39 7.93
CA ASP A 69 7.29 -21.22 6.58
C ASP A 69 6.57 -20.08 5.85
N MET A 70 5.24 -19.93 6.04
CA MET A 70 4.46 -18.84 5.45
C MET A 70 4.89 -17.46 5.95
N PHE A 71 5.17 -17.28 7.25
CA PHE A 71 5.72 -16.02 7.77
C PHE A 71 7.05 -15.65 7.12
N LEU A 72 7.95 -16.62 6.99
CA LEU A 72 9.25 -16.42 6.35
C LEU A 72 9.13 -16.12 4.87
N ILE A 73 8.34 -16.89 4.12
CA ILE A 73 8.11 -16.68 2.70
C ILE A 73 7.56 -15.28 2.46
N THR A 74 6.54 -14.88 3.22
CA THR A 74 5.93 -13.57 3.09
C THR A 74 6.97 -12.46 3.22
N SER A 75 7.81 -12.48 4.23
CA SER A 75 8.84 -11.46 4.46
C SER A 75 9.96 -11.51 3.42
N LEU A 76 10.48 -12.71 3.13
CA LEU A 76 11.63 -12.88 2.22
C LEU A 76 11.28 -12.55 0.77
N VAL A 77 10.07 -12.89 0.32
CA VAL A 77 9.63 -12.58 -1.05
C VAL A 77 9.67 -11.07 -1.32
N TRP A 78 9.15 -10.26 -0.43
CA TRP A 78 9.15 -8.80 -0.59
C TRP A 78 10.57 -8.23 -0.53
N THR A 79 11.38 -8.66 0.42
CA THR A 79 12.76 -8.19 0.60
C THR A 79 13.63 -8.55 -0.61
N ILE A 80 13.57 -9.80 -1.07
CA ILE A 80 14.38 -10.29 -2.19
C ILE A 80 13.87 -9.72 -3.52
N ALA A 81 12.55 -9.66 -3.73
CA ALA A 81 11.99 -9.06 -4.93
C ALA A 81 12.39 -7.59 -5.09
N SER A 82 12.38 -6.80 -4.00
CA SER A 82 12.86 -5.42 -4.01
C SER A 82 14.34 -5.31 -4.39
N ALA A 83 15.20 -6.22 -3.89
CA ALA A 83 16.62 -6.20 -4.21
C ALA A 83 16.90 -6.46 -5.70
N PHE A 84 16.19 -7.41 -6.32
CA PHE A 84 16.33 -7.68 -7.76
C PHE A 84 15.64 -6.63 -8.62
N ALA A 85 14.52 -6.08 -8.18
CA ALA A 85 13.84 -4.96 -8.84
C ALA A 85 14.69 -3.68 -8.85
N ALA A 86 15.67 -3.54 -7.94
CA ALA A 86 16.60 -2.42 -7.84
C ALA A 86 17.67 -2.41 -8.96
N LEU A 87 17.97 -3.56 -9.57
CA LEU A 87 19.05 -3.67 -10.55
C LEU A 87 18.92 -2.68 -11.74
N PRO A 88 17.75 -2.51 -12.39
CA PRO A 88 17.60 -1.53 -13.46
C PRO A 88 17.90 -0.09 -13.01
N PHE A 89 17.55 0.29 -11.79
CA PHE A 89 17.84 1.63 -11.26
C PHE A 89 19.33 1.84 -11.08
N VAL A 90 20.04 0.86 -10.48
CA VAL A 90 21.51 0.92 -10.32
C VAL A 90 22.20 1.05 -11.68
N PHE A 91 21.77 0.27 -12.68
CA PHE A 91 22.43 0.20 -13.96
C PHE A 91 22.15 1.40 -14.86
N ILE A 92 20.93 1.98 -14.83
CA ILE A 92 20.51 3.06 -15.74
C ILE A 92 20.71 4.44 -15.10
N THR A 93 20.28 4.62 -13.86
CA THR A 93 20.32 5.93 -13.19
C THR A 93 21.61 6.13 -12.39
N HIS A 94 22.42 5.08 -12.25
CA HIS A 94 23.71 5.10 -11.52
C HIS A 94 23.61 5.57 -10.06
N ILE A 95 22.42 5.43 -9.46
CA ILE A 95 22.24 5.72 -8.02
C ILE A 95 22.82 4.60 -7.17
N SER A 96 23.03 4.86 -5.89
CA SER A 96 23.50 3.87 -4.95
C SER A 96 22.54 2.68 -4.84
N PHE A 97 23.03 1.50 -4.46
CA PHE A 97 22.14 0.35 -4.22
C PHE A 97 21.14 0.65 -3.07
N THR A 98 21.54 1.44 -2.08
CA THR A 98 20.63 1.89 -0.99
C THR A 98 19.45 2.68 -1.55
N ASP A 99 19.72 3.66 -2.42
CA ASP A 99 18.68 4.47 -3.06
C ASP A 99 17.79 3.63 -3.98
N ALA A 100 18.39 2.77 -4.80
CA ALA A 100 17.66 1.86 -5.68
C ALA A 100 16.77 0.88 -4.89
N TYR A 101 17.27 0.35 -3.78
CA TYR A 101 16.50 -0.55 -2.91
C TYR A 101 15.36 0.19 -2.21
N PHE A 102 15.60 1.42 -1.73
CA PHE A 102 14.57 2.27 -1.15
C PHE A 102 13.45 2.54 -2.15
N GLU A 103 13.80 2.95 -3.38
CA GLU A 103 12.84 3.21 -4.47
C GLU A 103 12.00 1.98 -4.79
N THR A 104 12.61 0.81 -4.89
CA THR A 104 11.91 -0.44 -5.23
C THR A 104 11.13 -1.02 -4.06
N MET A 105 11.61 -0.90 -2.83
CA MET A 105 10.84 -1.25 -1.64
C MET A 105 9.60 -0.36 -1.53
N SER A 106 9.76 0.95 -1.71
CA SER A 106 8.65 1.90 -1.77
C SER A 106 7.68 1.57 -2.92
N GLY A 107 8.20 1.21 -4.10
CA GLY A 107 7.40 0.78 -5.24
C GLY A 107 6.57 -0.46 -4.94
N LEU A 108 7.20 -1.57 -4.56
CA LEU A 108 6.53 -2.83 -4.29
C LEU A 108 5.57 -2.75 -3.09
N THR A 109 5.95 -2.06 -2.01
CA THR A 109 5.04 -1.85 -0.87
C THR A 109 3.95 -0.83 -1.14
N THR A 110 3.92 -0.24 -2.36
CA THR A 110 3.00 0.84 -2.77
C THR A 110 3.02 2.02 -1.81
N THR A 111 4.19 2.34 -1.25
CA THR A 111 4.36 3.48 -0.33
C THR A 111 4.39 4.79 -1.10
N GLY A 112 5.14 4.89 -2.19
CA GLY A 112 5.21 6.10 -3.02
C GLY A 112 6.29 7.11 -2.62
N SER A 113 7.08 6.85 -1.56
CA SER A 113 8.27 7.65 -1.23
C SER A 113 9.34 7.47 -2.31
N THR A 114 9.93 8.56 -2.78
CA THR A 114 10.93 8.52 -3.86
C THR A 114 12.23 9.22 -3.48
N VAL A 115 13.35 8.70 -4.00
CA VAL A 115 14.67 9.34 -3.98
C VAL A 115 15.04 9.94 -5.33
N LEU A 116 14.20 9.70 -6.36
CA LEU A 116 14.46 10.18 -7.71
C LEU A 116 13.92 11.60 -7.90
N SER A 117 14.61 12.36 -8.74
CA SER A 117 14.22 13.69 -9.22
C SER A 117 14.58 13.83 -10.69
N GLY A 118 14.01 14.84 -11.37
CA GLY A 118 14.17 15.01 -12.82
C GLY A 118 13.34 14.00 -13.63
N LEU A 119 12.19 13.57 -13.09
CA LEU A 119 11.34 12.55 -13.71
C LEU A 119 10.87 12.92 -15.10
N ASP A 120 10.61 14.22 -15.35
CA ASP A 120 10.15 14.73 -16.65
C ASP A 120 11.15 14.48 -17.78
N ASN A 121 12.45 14.27 -17.47
CA ASN A 121 13.52 13.99 -18.43
C ASN A 121 14.10 12.56 -18.28
N MET A 122 13.50 11.73 -17.45
CA MET A 122 13.98 10.38 -17.18
C MET A 122 13.61 9.39 -18.31
N ALA A 123 14.40 8.33 -18.48
CA ALA A 123 14.10 7.28 -19.45
C ALA A 123 12.71 6.67 -19.20
N LEU A 124 11.89 6.60 -20.26
CA LEU A 124 10.51 6.08 -20.18
C LEU A 124 10.45 4.66 -19.61
N SER A 125 11.48 3.85 -19.84
CA SER A 125 11.61 2.50 -19.31
C SER A 125 11.68 2.48 -17.77
N ILE A 126 12.39 3.42 -17.15
CA ILE A 126 12.45 3.55 -15.68
C ILE A 126 11.12 4.02 -15.10
N LEU A 127 10.49 5.02 -15.71
CA LEU A 127 9.18 5.52 -15.28
C LEU A 127 8.13 4.40 -15.33
N LEU A 128 8.12 3.62 -16.41
CA LEU A 128 7.22 2.48 -16.53
C LEU A 128 7.54 1.39 -15.50
N TRP A 129 8.83 1.12 -15.24
CA TRP A 129 9.21 0.14 -14.23
C TRP A 129 8.74 0.51 -12.83
N ARG A 130 8.89 1.77 -12.43
CA ARG A 130 8.35 2.31 -11.17
C ARG A 130 6.86 2.02 -11.03
N SER A 131 6.10 2.33 -12.07
CA SER A 131 4.63 2.14 -12.09
C SER A 131 4.23 0.67 -12.07
N ILE A 132 4.95 -0.20 -12.79
CA ILE A 132 4.74 -1.65 -12.77
C ILE A 132 5.00 -2.23 -11.38
N LEU A 133 6.04 -1.78 -10.68
CA LEU A 133 6.32 -2.25 -9.33
C LEU A 133 5.17 -1.96 -8.37
N GLN A 134 4.61 -0.75 -8.42
CA GLN A 134 3.44 -0.40 -7.62
C GLN A 134 2.21 -1.22 -8.01
N TRP A 135 1.97 -1.40 -9.30
CA TRP A 135 0.84 -2.18 -9.79
C TRP A 135 0.91 -3.65 -9.35
N LEU A 136 2.09 -4.27 -9.43
CA LEU A 136 2.36 -5.62 -8.94
C LEU A 136 2.23 -5.70 -7.41
N GLY A 137 2.76 -4.71 -6.71
CA GLY A 137 2.66 -4.60 -5.26
C GLY A 137 1.21 -4.50 -4.77
N GLY A 138 0.38 -3.72 -5.47
CA GLY A 138 -1.04 -3.57 -5.17
C GLY A 138 -1.81 -4.89 -5.28
N VAL A 139 -1.75 -5.54 -6.45
CA VAL A 139 -2.45 -6.81 -6.66
C VAL A 139 -1.87 -7.93 -5.79
N GLY A 140 -0.56 -7.98 -5.62
CA GLY A 140 0.12 -8.95 -4.76
C GLY A 140 -0.34 -8.85 -3.31
N PHE A 141 -0.45 -7.63 -2.80
CA PHE A 141 -0.96 -7.40 -1.45
C PHE A 141 -2.42 -7.82 -1.27
N ILE A 142 -3.33 -7.46 -2.21
CA ILE A 142 -4.74 -7.86 -2.10
C ILE A 142 -4.86 -9.39 -2.06
N VAL A 143 -4.16 -10.07 -2.97
CA VAL A 143 -4.19 -11.54 -3.02
C VAL A 143 -3.62 -12.14 -1.72
N MET A 144 -2.54 -11.57 -1.20
CA MET A 144 -1.96 -11.99 0.09
C MET A 144 -2.92 -11.72 1.26
N ALA A 145 -3.52 -10.52 1.32
CA ALA A 145 -4.45 -10.12 2.37
C ALA A 145 -5.68 -11.02 2.43
N VAL A 146 -6.12 -11.54 1.28
CA VAL A 146 -7.31 -12.38 1.19
C VAL A 146 -6.97 -13.88 1.36
N ALA A 147 -5.83 -14.33 0.82
CA ALA A 147 -5.49 -15.75 0.78
C ALA A 147 -4.55 -16.19 1.92
N VAL A 148 -3.62 -15.35 2.37
CA VAL A 148 -2.54 -15.72 3.30
C VAL A 148 -2.75 -15.16 4.70
N LEU A 149 -2.96 -13.85 4.84
CA LEU A 149 -3.06 -13.19 6.16
C LEU A 149 -4.16 -13.76 7.07
N PRO A 150 -5.36 -14.15 6.57
CA PRO A 150 -6.36 -14.78 7.42
C PRO A 150 -5.91 -16.13 8.00
N MET A 151 -5.07 -16.88 7.28
CA MET A 151 -4.51 -18.16 7.77
C MET A 151 -3.48 -17.95 8.90
N LEU A 152 -2.84 -16.78 8.91
CA LEU A 152 -1.86 -16.40 9.93
C LEU A 152 -2.50 -15.82 11.20
N ASN A 153 -3.80 -15.57 11.21
CA ASN A 153 -4.58 -14.99 12.34
C ASN A 153 -4.05 -13.63 12.85
N VAL A 154 -3.47 -12.80 11.97
CA VAL A 154 -2.84 -11.54 12.35
C VAL A 154 -3.83 -10.37 12.32
N GLY A 155 -3.72 -9.45 13.29
CA GLY A 155 -4.33 -8.11 13.26
C GLY A 155 -5.85 -8.05 13.12
N GLY A 156 -6.60 -9.07 13.55
CA GLY A 156 -8.07 -9.11 13.42
C GLY A 156 -8.56 -9.50 12.02
N MET A 157 -7.67 -9.85 11.07
CA MET A 157 -8.03 -10.26 9.70
C MET A 157 -8.92 -11.50 9.67
N LYS A 158 -8.96 -12.29 10.75
CA LYS A 158 -9.89 -13.42 10.93
C LYS A 158 -11.37 -12.99 10.83
N LEU A 159 -11.68 -11.73 11.12
CA LEU A 159 -13.04 -11.20 10.95
C LEU A 159 -13.53 -11.34 9.51
N PHE A 160 -12.62 -11.18 8.53
CA PHE A 160 -12.95 -11.29 7.10
C PHE A 160 -12.98 -12.73 6.60
N GLN A 161 -12.39 -13.69 7.31
CA GLN A 161 -12.64 -15.12 7.07
C GLN A 161 -14.11 -15.48 7.32
N THR A 162 -14.72 -14.94 8.38
CA THR A 162 -16.13 -15.22 8.71
C THR A 162 -17.11 -14.53 7.76
N GLU A 163 -16.76 -13.40 7.16
CA GLU A 163 -17.56 -12.77 6.11
C GLU A 163 -17.49 -13.54 4.77
N SER A 164 -16.36 -14.18 4.54
CA SER A 164 -16.20 -15.13 3.42
C SER A 164 -16.62 -16.56 3.77
N SER A 165 -17.10 -16.84 4.99
CA SER A 165 -17.40 -18.20 5.47
C SER A 165 -18.66 -18.84 4.85
N ASP A 166 -19.56 -18.07 4.24
CA ASP A 166 -20.46 -18.62 3.23
C ASP A 166 -19.70 -19.21 2.02
N TRP A 167 -18.39 -19.00 1.99
CA TRP A 167 -17.40 -19.42 0.99
C TRP A 167 -16.34 -20.37 1.54
N SER A 168 -16.26 -20.62 2.86
CA SER A 168 -15.12 -21.27 3.53
C SER A 168 -15.27 -22.75 3.84
N ASP A 169 -16.39 -23.38 3.43
CA ASP A 169 -16.43 -24.83 3.50
C ASP A 169 -15.76 -25.47 2.28
N LYS A 170 -14.59 -26.02 2.56
CA LYS A 170 -13.78 -26.97 1.78
C LYS A 170 -12.90 -26.41 0.66
N SER A 171 -11.58 -26.38 0.95
CA SER A 171 -10.45 -26.69 0.06
C SER A 171 -9.86 -25.61 -0.88
N SER A 172 -8.57 -25.72 -1.08
CA SER A 172 -7.65 -25.04 -2.02
C SER A 172 -8.21 -24.53 -3.37
N PRO A 173 -9.18 -25.15 -4.04
CA PRO A 173 -9.75 -24.66 -5.29
C PRO A 173 -10.47 -23.31 -5.19
N ARG A 174 -11.05 -22.99 -4.03
CA ARG A 174 -11.82 -21.74 -3.82
C ARG A 174 -10.92 -20.53 -3.68
N ALA A 175 -9.80 -20.60 -2.94
CA ALA A 175 -8.87 -19.50 -2.79
C ALA A 175 -8.28 -19.06 -4.16
N LYS A 176 -7.95 -20.02 -5.03
CA LYS A 176 -7.48 -19.75 -6.40
C LYS A 176 -8.54 -19.03 -7.24
N THR A 177 -9.81 -19.43 -7.14
CA THR A 177 -10.91 -18.78 -7.87
C THR A 177 -11.15 -17.37 -7.36
N VAL A 178 -11.12 -17.14 -6.05
CA VAL A 178 -11.26 -15.81 -5.46
C VAL A 178 -10.10 -14.91 -5.90
N ALA A 179 -8.86 -15.37 -5.81
CA ALA A 179 -7.69 -14.62 -6.26
C ALA A 179 -7.80 -14.26 -7.77
N LYS A 180 -8.21 -15.21 -8.62
CA LYS A 180 -8.45 -14.95 -10.05
C LYS A 180 -9.49 -13.85 -10.27
N ASN A 181 -10.63 -13.91 -9.58
CA ASN A 181 -11.68 -12.92 -9.72
C ASN A 181 -11.24 -11.53 -9.25
N ILE A 182 -10.46 -11.44 -8.17
CA ILE A 182 -9.85 -10.19 -7.71
C ILE A 182 -8.94 -9.61 -8.78
N VAL A 183 -8.05 -10.42 -9.37
CA VAL A 183 -7.15 -9.98 -10.44
C VAL A 183 -7.95 -9.47 -11.64
N VAL A 184 -9.01 -10.15 -12.04
CA VAL A 184 -9.88 -9.70 -13.15
C VAL A 184 -10.51 -8.34 -12.84
N VAL A 185 -11.07 -8.14 -11.64
CA VAL A 185 -11.63 -6.85 -11.22
C VAL A 185 -10.55 -5.75 -11.24
N TYR A 186 -9.36 -6.06 -10.73
CA TYR A 186 -8.24 -5.14 -10.71
C TYR A 186 -7.82 -4.71 -12.14
N LEU A 187 -7.73 -5.66 -13.08
CA LEU A 187 -7.43 -5.40 -14.49
C LEU A 187 -8.53 -4.53 -15.16
N VAL A 188 -9.79 -4.84 -14.92
CA VAL A 188 -10.93 -4.06 -15.48
C VAL A 188 -10.90 -2.63 -14.96
N LEU A 189 -10.72 -2.43 -13.65
CA LEU A 189 -10.62 -1.10 -13.06
C LEU A 189 -9.40 -0.35 -13.59
N THR A 190 -8.25 -1.01 -13.78
CA THR A 190 -7.05 -0.42 -14.37
C THR A 190 -7.33 0.07 -15.79
N LEU A 191 -7.97 -0.75 -16.63
CA LEU A 191 -8.32 -0.37 -18.01
C LEU A 191 -9.29 0.81 -18.05
N LEU A 192 -10.32 0.80 -17.20
CA LEU A 192 -11.25 1.92 -17.08
C LEU A 192 -10.55 3.20 -16.63
N CYS A 193 -9.59 3.10 -15.71
CA CYS A 193 -8.78 4.24 -15.26
C CYS A 193 -7.92 4.81 -16.40
N ILE A 194 -7.24 3.96 -17.19
CA ILE A 194 -6.48 4.40 -18.38
C ILE A 194 -7.37 5.17 -19.34
N ILE A 195 -8.51 4.60 -19.71
CA ILE A 195 -9.46 5.25 -20.63
C ILE A 195 -9.93 6.59 -20.06
N SER A 196 -10.26 6.64 -18.77
CA SER A 196 -10.73 7.87 -18.12
C SER A 196 -9.65 8.96 -18.11
N TYR A 197 -8.38 8.63 -17.84
CA TYR A 197 -7.27 9.57 -17.93
C TYR A 197 -7.07 10.09 -19.36
N MET A 198 -7.12 9.21 -20.37
CA MET A 198 -7.00 9.62 -21.77
C MET A 198 -8.13 10.59 -22.18
N LEU A 199 -9.36 10.39 -21.70
CA LEU A 199 -10.48 11.28 -21.95
C LEU A 199 -10.30 12.69 -21.34
N THR A 200 -9.42 12.83 -20.34
CA THR A 200 -9.06 14.14 -19.77
C THR A 200 -7.90 14.84 -20.50
N GLY A 201 -7.41 14.26 -21.58
CA GLY A 201 -6.30 14.78 -22.39
C GLY A 201 -4.90 14.30 -21.95
N MET A 202 -4.81 13.35 -21.01
CA MET A 202 -3.53 12.75 -20.63
C MET A 202 -2.98 11.86 -21.75
N GLY A 203 -1.68 11.95 -22.05
CA GLY A 203 -1.03 11.10 -23.04
C GLY A 203 -1.11 9.62 -22.66
N LEU A 204 -1.10 8.71 -23.66
CA LEU A 204 -1.24 7.27 -23.42
C LEU A 204 -0.20 6.72 -22.43
N PHE A 205 1.07 7.14 -22.54
CA PHE A 205 2.13 6.69 -21.65
C PHE A 205 1.85 7.10 -20.21
N ASP A 206 1.51 8.39 -19.99
CA ASP A 206 1.18 8.90 -18.66
C ASP A 206 -0.10 8.27 -18.12
N ALA A 207 -1.12 8.08 -18.95
CA ALA A 207 -2.38 7.44 -18.55
C ALA A 207 -2.17 6.00 -18.07
N ILE A 208 -1.30 5.21 -18.73
CA ILE A 208 -0.96 3.86 -18.29
C ILE A 208 -0.22 3.90 -16.94
N ASN A 209 0.82 4.74 -16.84
CA ASN A 209 1.62 4.84 -15.63
C ASN A 209 0.76 5.29 -14.43
N HIS A 210 -0.02 6.36 -14.59
CA HIS A 210 -0.88 6.86 -13.51
C HIS A 210 -2.03 5.91 -13.18
N ALA A 211 -2.61 5.18 -14.15
CA ALA A 211 -3.61 4.16 -13.82
C ALA A 211 -3.02 3.03 -12.97
N PHE A 212 -1.79 2.59 -13.27
CA PHE A 212 -1.10 1.58 -12.47
C PHE A 212 -0.89 2.06 -11.04
N THR A 213 -0.43 3.29 -10.86
CA THR A 213 -0.09 3.86 -9.56
C THR A 213 -1.31 4.37 -8.78
N THR A 214 -2.40 4.76 -9.46
CA THR A 214 -3.69 5.14 -8.85
C THR A 214 -4.42 3.92 -8.27
N LEU A 215 -4.61 2.85 -9.07
CA LEU A 215 -5.36 1.66 -8.62
C LEU A 215 -4.60 0.85 -7.58
N SER A 216 -3.27 0.84 -7.64
CA SER A 216 -2.43 0.23 -6.61
C SER A 216 -2.36 1.06 -5.33
N THR A 217 -2.89 2.30 -5.35
CA THR A 217 -2.74 3.29 -4.29
C THR A 217 -1.26 3.49 -3.91
N GLY A 218 -0.40 3.69 -4.92
CA GLY A 218 1.04 3.77 -4.74
C GLY A 218 1.65 5.16 -4.94
N GLY A 219 1.04 6.01 -5.80
CA GLY A 219 1.33 7.44 -5.91
C GLY A 219 2.58 7.86 -6.67
N TYR A 220 3.29 6.94 -7.32
CA TYR A 220 4.35 7.34 -8.24
C TYR A 220 3.80 8.06 -9.46
N SER A 221 4.47 9.13 -9.87
CA SER A 221 4.14 9.93 -11.05
C SER A 221 5.27 9.87 -12.07
N THR A 222 4.97 10.24 -13.30
CA THR A 222 5.93 10.48 -14.39
C THR A 222 6.49 11.90 -14.37
N SER A 223 5.97 12.80 -13.52
CA SER A 223 6.42 14.18 -13.36
C SER A 223 6.85 14.48 -11.91
N ASP A 224 7.87 15.33 -11.75
CA ASP A 224 8.30 15.81 -10.43
C ASP A 224 7.21 16.62 -9.71
N SER A 225 6.31 17.28 -10.47
CA SER A 225 5.16 17.99 -9.91
C SER A 225 3.97 17.08 -9.57
N SER A 226 4.15 15.75 -9.62
CA SER A 226 3.11 14.76 -9.37
C SER A 226 1.84 15.04 -10.20
N MET A 227 0.66 14.99 -9.59
CA MET A 227 -0.60 15.24 -10.31
C MET A 227 -0.85 16.71 -10.66
N ASN A 228 -0.11 17.64 -10.07
CA ASN A 228 -0.23 19.07 -10.42
C ASN A 228 0.19 19.40 -11.87
N HIS A 229 0.97 18.52 -12.51
CA HIS A 229 1.32 18.61 -13.92
C HIS A 229 0.11 18.43 -14.87
N PHE A 230 -0.95 17.74 -14.44
CA PHE A 230 -2.05 17.31 -15.28
C PHE A 230 -3.30 18.19 -15.12
N SER A 231 -4.27 17.99 -15.99
CA SER A 231 -5.51 18.78 -16.03
C SER A 231 -6.41 18.59 -14.80
N ASN A 232 -7.27 19.57 -14.50
CA ASN A 232 -8.27 19.47 -13.45
C ASN A 232 -9.20 18.26 -13.64
N GLY A 233 -9.46 17.84 -14.89
CA GLY A 233 -10.20 16.63 -15.19
C GLY A 233 -9.48 15.36 -14.71
N ALA A 234 -8.15 15.30 -14.88
CA ALA A 234 -7.34 14.20 -14.40
C ALA A 234 -7.35 14.11 -12.85
N HIS A 235 -7.43 15.24 -12.15
CA HIS A 235 -7.55 15.25 -10.68
C HIS A 235 -8.85 14.58 -10.21
N TRP A 236 -10.00 14.85 -10.88
CA TRP A 236 -11.26 14.20 -10.55
C TRP A 236 -11.25 12.70 -10.86
N VAL A 237 -10.66 12.31 -11.98
CA VAL A 237 -10.46 10.88 -12.32
C VAL A 237 -9.60 10.19 -11.26
N ALA A 238 -8.46 10.79 -10.90
CA ALA A 238 -7.60 10.26 -9.84
C ALA A 238 -8.36 10.12 -8.51
N THR A 239 -9.10 11.16 -8.10
CA THR A 239 -9.92 11.15 -6.87
C THR A 239 -10.89 9.97 -6.86
N LEU A 240 -11.61 9.75 -7.97
CA LEU A 240 -12.56 8.64 -8.11
C LEU A 240 -11.85 7.28 -8.02
N PHE A 241 -10.78 7.08 -8.81
CA PHE A 241 -10.12 5.77 -8.86
C PHE A 241 -9.26 5.47 -7.63
N MET A 242 -8.68 6.46 -6.94
CA MET A 242 -8.09 6.29 -5.61
C MET A 242 -9.15 5.83 -4.59
N PHE A 243 -10.33 6.46 -4.60
CA PHE A 243 -11.43 6.04 -3.74
C PHE A 243 -11.85 4.59 -4.03
N LEU A 244 -12.01 4.21 -5.31
CA LEU A 244 -12.33 2.84 -5.70
C LEU A 244 -11.23 1.85 -5.31
N GLY A 245 -9.94 2.20 -5.46
CA GLY A 245 -8.80 1.41 -5.00
C GLY A 245 -8.79 1.17 -3.49
N GLY A 246 -9.34 2.14 -2.71
CA GLY A 246 -9.51 2.05 -1.26
C GLY A 246 -10.67 1.15 -0.80
N LEU A 247 -11.52 0.66 -1.71
CA LEU A 247 -12.65 -0.21 -1.38
C LEU A 247 -12.24 -1.70 -1.37
N PRO A 248 -12.97 -2.55 -0.63
CA PRO A 248 -12.66 -3.98 -0.56
C PRO A 248 -12.89 -4.67 -1.91
N PHE A 249 -11.84 -5.26 -2.51
CA PHE A 249 -11.95 -5.94 -3.81
C PHE A 249 -12.89 -7.14 -3.79
N LEU A 250 -13.01 -7.84 -2.65
CA LEU A 250 -13.99 -8.91 -2.48
C LEU A 250 -15.43 -8.43 -2.64
N LEU A 251 -15.74 -7.21 -2.20
CA LEU A 251 -17.08 -6.65 -2.35
C LEU A 251 -17.39 -6.32 -3.82
N PHE A 252 -16.40 -5.88 -4.62
CA PHE A 252 -16.61 -5.75 -6.07
C PHE A 252 -16.95 -7.10 -6.72
N VAL A 253 -16.21 -8.16 -6.37
CA VAL A 253 -16.50 -9.52 -6.86
C VAL A 253 -17.91 -9.97 -6.45
N ALA A 254 -18.30 -9.72 -5.18
CA ALA A 254 -19.62 -10.06 -4.67
C ALA A 254 -20.74 -9.24 -5.35
N THR A 255 -20.52 -7.96 -5.58
CA THR A 255 -21.45 -7.05 -6.27
C THR A 255 -21.69 -7.49 -7.71
N LEU A 256 -20.62 -7.81 -8.45
CA LEU A 256 -20.73 -8.30 -9.82
C LEU A 256 -21.47 -9.64 -9.89
N ARG A 257 -21.16 -10.55 -8.97
CA ARG A 257 -21.82 -11.88 -8.93
C ARG A 257 -23.31 -11.80 -8.58
N LYS A 258 -23.65 -10.98 -7.57
CA LYS A 258 -25.05 -10.79 -7.13
C LYS A 258 -25.79 -9.77 -7.99
N ARG A 259 -25.12 -9.08 -8.91
CA ARG A 259 -25.67 -7.97 -9.71
C ARG A 259 -26.40 -6.92 -8.86
N ASN A 260 -25.91 -6.68 -7.64
CA ASN A 260 -26.55 -5.79 -6.67
C ASN A 260 -25.50 -4.85 -6.04
N PRO A 261 -25.51 -3.56 -6.38
CA PRO A 261 -24.57 -2.57 -5.81
C PRO A 261 -24.77 -2.32 -4.30
N MET A 262 -25.97 -2.65 -3.77
CA MET A 262 -26.24 -2.50 -2.34
C MET A 262 -25.34 -3.35 -1.44
N VAL A 263 -24.72 -4.41 -1.98
CA VAL A 263 -23.73 -5.21 -1.25
C VAL A 263 -22.52 -4.37 -0.84
N LEU A 264 -22.08 -3.49 -1.74
CA LEU A 264 -20.96 -2.56 -1.48
C LEU A 264 -21.39 -1.43 -0.56
N LEU A 265 -22.53 -0.78 -0.84
CA LEU A 265 -22.98 0.42 -0.13
C LEU A 265 -23.44 0.16 1.32
N LYS A 266 -23.86 -1.05 1.64
CA LYS A 266 -24.32 -1.42 2.99
C LYS A 266 -23.19 -1.91 3.92
N ASP A 267 -21.98 -2.08 3.41
CA ASP A 267 -20.84 -2.49 4.21
C ASP A 267 -20.38 -1.37 5.16
N ALA A 268 -20.17 -1.70 6.44
CA ALA A 268 -19.81 -0.71 7.45
C ALA A 268 -18.47 -0.02 7.18
N GLN A 269 -17.47 -0.73 6.60
CA GLN A 269 -16.20 -0.09 6.25
C GLN A 269 -16.39 0.93 5.15
N VAL A 270 -17.14 0.58 4.10
CA VAL A 270 -17.41 1.47 2.96
C VAL A 270 -18.12 2.73 3.44
N GLN A 271 -19.14 2.58 4.30
CA GLN A 271 -19.86 3.72 4.89
C GLN A 271 -18.94 4.58 5.76
N GLY A 272 -18.10 3.97 6.61
CA GLY A 272 -17.15 4.69 7.44
C GLY A 272 -16.07 5.40 6.64
N PHE A 273 -15.55 4.77 5.59
CA PHE A 273 -14.57 5.37 4.68
C PHE A 273 -15.17 6.56 3.92
N PHE A 274 -16.36 6.39 3.36
CA PHE A 274 -17.07 7.47 2.66
C PHE A 274 -17.36 8.66 3.59
N LEU A 275 -17.85 8.40 4.81
CA LEU A 275 -18.10 9.44 5.78
C LEU A 275 -16.83 10.21 6.16
N LEU A 276 -15.74 9.50 6.46
CA LEU A 276 -14.44 10.12 6.75
C LEU A 276 -13.97 10.99 5.58
N PHE A 277 -14.01 10.44 4.36
CA PHE A 277 -13.61 11.14 3.15
C PHE A 277 -14.41 12.44 2.95
N ILE A 278 -15.73 12.39 3.04
CA ILE A 278 -16.57 13.58 2.82
C ILE A 278 -16.38 14.61 3.94
N VAL A 279 -16.42 14.20 5.21
CA VAL A 279 -16.29 15.13 6.33
C VAL A 279 -14.94 15.83 6.33
N ALA A 280 -13.84 15.08 6.18
CA ALA A 280 -12.50 15.66 6.13
C ALA A 280 -12.33 16.59 4.93
N SER A 281 -12.85 16.20 3.75
CA SER A 281 -12.78 17.04 2.54
C SER A 281 -13.54 18.34 2.72
N LEU A 282 -14.72 18.33 3.31
CA LEU A 282 -15.51 19.55 3.55
C LEU A 282 -14.84 20.49 4.56
N ILE A 283 -14.24 19.95 5.62
CA ILE A 283 -13.48 20.75 6.60
C ILE A 283 -12.29 21.45 5.91
N ILE A 284 -11.51 20.73 5.12
CA ILE A 284 -10.35 21.29 4.42
C ILE A 284 -10.79 22.24 3.33
N ALA A 285 -11.84 21.95 2.55
CA ALA A 285 -12.34 22.85 1.53
C ALA A 285 -12.82 24.18 2.13
N ALA A 286 -13.55 24.13 3.24
CA ALA A 286 -13.96 25.34 3.96
C ALA A 286 -12.76 26.15 4.46
N TRP A 287 -11.74 25.46 4.99
CA TRP A 287 -10.50 26.12 5.42
C TRP A 287 -9.79 26.82 4.27
N LEU A 288 -9.58 26.14 3.14
CA LEU A 288 -8.92 26.68 1.94
C LEU A 288 -9.66 27.90 1.36
N ASN A 289 -10.98 27.84 1.33
CA ASN A 289 -11.78 28.96 0.86
C ASN A 289 -11.70 30.19 1.79
N LEU A 290 -11.80 29.96 3.12
CA LEU A 290 -11.87 31.05 4.10
C LEU A 290 -10.49 31.68 4.41
N HIS A 291 -9.39 30.90 4.39
CA HIS A 291 -8.09 31.35 4.87
C HIS A 291 -7.03 31.47 3.76
N ASN A 292 -7.16 30.65 2.69
CA ASN A 292 -6.16 30.61 1.62
C ASN A 292 -6.66 31.27 0.31
N GLY A 293 -7.92 31.75 0.27
CA GLY A 293 -8.45 32.51 -0.87
C GLY A 293 -8.80 31.67 -2.12
N TYR A 294 -8.85 30.34 -2.01
CA TYR A 294 -9.26 29.48 -3.13
C TYR A 294 -10.74 29.67 -3.45
N SER A 295 -11.10 29.56 -4.74
CA SER A 295 -12.51 29.47 -5.14
C SER A 295 -13.16 28.22 -4.52
N VAL A 296 -14.48 28.25 -4.28
CA VAL A 296 -15.20 27.11 -3.67
C VAL A 296 -14.97 25.82 -4.45
N LEU A 297 -14.98 25.87 -5.79
CA LEU A 297 -14.80 24.70 -6.63
C LEU A 297 -13.37 24.16 -6.59
N ASP A 298 -12.36 25.04 -6.62
CA ASP A 298 -10.96 24.65 -6.51
C ASP A 298 -10.64 24.14 -5.11
N ALA A 299 -11.13 24.81 -4.07
CA ALA A 299 -10.99 24.34 -2.69
C ALA A 299 -11.55 22.92 -2.51
N LEU A 300 -12.73 22.65 -3.08
CA LEU A 300 -13.35 21.32 -3.01
C LEU A 300 -12.52 20.29 -3.80
N ARG A 301 -12.08 20.59 -5.01
CA ARG A 301 -11.25 19.72 -5.85
C ARG A 301 -9.93 19.36 -5.15
N ILE A 302 -9.21 20.37 -4.67
CA ILE A 302 -7.91 20.19 -4.01
C ILE A 302 -8.07 19.44 -2.69
N ALA A 303 -9.09 19.77 -1.89
CA ALA A 303 -9.36 19.09 -0.63
C ALA A 303 -9.73 17.61 -0.84
N MET A 304 -10.68 17.31 -1.73
CA MET A 304 -11.09 15.93 -2.01
C MET A 304 -9.93 15.08 -2.54
N PHE A 305 -9.14 15.65 -3.45
CA PHE A 305 -7.98 14.97 -4.01
C PHE A 305 -6.94 14.62 -2.93
N ASN A 306 -6.48 15.61 -2.14
CA ASN A 306 -5.43 15.38 -1.15
C ASN A 306 -5.93 14.49 0.02
N ILE A 307 -7.18 14.66 0.45
CA ILE A 307 -7.77 13.80 1.49
C ILE A 307 -7.85 12.34 1.02
N VAL A 308 -8.39 12.08 -0.17
CA VAL A 308 -8.47 10.68 -0.65
C VAL A 308 -7.07 10.11 -0.90
N SER A 309 -6.14 10.92 -1.42
CA SER A 309 -4.75 10.52 -1.65
C SER A 309 -4.09 10.03 -0.35
N VAL A 310 -4.27 10.76 0.75
CA VAL A 310 -3.66 10.40 2.04
C VAL A 310 -4.42 9.26 2.73
N VAL A 311 -5.77 9.28 2.79
CA VAL A 311 -6.55 8.21 3.43
C VAL A 311 -6.43 6.87 2.71
N THR A 312 -6.32 6.88 1.38
CA THR A 312 -6.06 5.65 0.61
C THR A 312 -4.59 5.26 0.60
N THR A 313 -3.75 6.06 1.25
CA THR A 313 -2.30 5.87 1.25
C THR A 313 -1.69 5.85 -0.17
N THR A 314 -2.30 6.60 -1.10
CA THR A 314 -1.78 6.75 -2.46
C THR A 314 -0.57 7.69 -2.48
N GLY A 315 -0.66 8.85 -1.81
CA GLY A 315 0.45 9.77 -1.68
C GLY A 315 0.71 10.66 -2.90
N TYR A 316 -0.23 10.78 -3.84
CA TYR A 316 -0.13 11.80 -4.89
C TYR A 316 -0.16 13.22 -4.28
N GLY A 317 0.75 14.09 -4.74
CA GLY A 317 0.73 15.51 -4.45
C GLY A 317 -0.05 16.30 -5.52
N LEU A 318 -0.99 17.12 -5.08
CA LEU A 318 -1.61 18.14 -5.93
C LEU A 318 -1.21 19.54 -5.45
N ASP A 319 -1.05 19.69 -4.15
CA ASP A 319 -0.62 20.92 -3.49
C ASP A 319 0.04 20.58 -2.16
N ASP A 320 0.84 21.51 -1.59
CA ASP A 320 1.50 21.30 -0.32
C ASP A 320 0.58 21.59 0.87
N PHE A 321 -0.06 20.57 1.39
CA PHE A 321 -0.92 20.67 2.56
C PHE A 321 -0.17 21.10 3.84
N SER A 322 1.15 21.00 3.88
CA SER A 322 1.96 21.51 5.00
C SER A 322 2.00 23.05 5.05
N ALA A 323 1.75 23.70 3.90
CA ALA A 323 1.72 25.15 3.77
C ALA A 323 0.33 25.77 4.03
N TRP A 324 -0.73 24.97 4.18
CA TRP A 324 -2.11 25.48 4.33
C TRP A 324 -2.43 26.03 5.72
N GLY A 325 -1.54 25.86 6.68
CA GLY A 325 -1.70 26.32 8.07
C GLY A 325 -1.82 25.19 9.08
N ALA A 326 -1.94 25.54 10.35
CA ALA A 326 -1.83 24.60 11.47
C ALA A 326 -2.94 23.53 11.49
N LEU A 327 -4.20 23.92 11.21
CA LEU A 327 -5.31 22.95 11.23
C LEU A 327 -5.18 21.87 10.14
N PRO A 328 -4.95 22.21 8.85
CA PRO A 328 -4.72 21.19 7.83
C PRO A 328 -3.51 20.31 8.15
N THR A 329 -2.38 20.88 8.51
CA THR A 329 -1.17 20.13 8.85
C THR A 329 -1.43 19.12 9.95
N THR A 330 -2.11 19.53 11.03
CA THR A 330 -2.47 18.62 12.13
C THR A 330 -3.43 17.52 11.67
N LEU A 331 -4.46 17.88 10.90
CA LEU A 331 -5.45 16.92 10.40
C LEU A 331 -4.80 15.88 9.49
N PHE A 332 -3.95 16.30 8.54
CA PHE A 332 -3.21 15.40 7.67
C PHE A 332 -2.27 14.48 8.45
N GLY A 333 -1.60 14.99 9.50
CA GLY A 333 -0.77 14.17 10.39
C GLY A 333 -1.53 13.00 11.04
N PHE A 334 -2.80 13.21 11.42
CA PHE A 334 -3.65 12.13 11.92
C PHE A 334 -4.20 11.23 10.81
N ILE A 335 -4.62 11.81 9.69
CA ILE A 335 -5.20 11.06 8.57
C ILE A 335 -4.15 10.14 7.93
N MET A 336 -2.87 10.50 7.89
CA MET A 336 -1.78 9.64 7.39
C MET A 336 -1.70 8.27 8.10
N MET A 337 -2.17 8.18 9.36
CA MET A 337 -2.22 6.90 10.08
C MET A 337 -3.44 6.05 9.69
N VAL A 338 -4.49 6.68 9.16
CA VAL A 338 -5.74 6.02 8.80
C VAL A 338 -5.62 5.46 7.39
N GLY A 339 -5.80 4.15 7.26
CA GLY A 339 -5.91 3.48 5.96
C GLY A 339 -7.37 3.34 5.54
N ALA A 340 -7.59 3.00 4.27
CA ALA A 340 -8.91 2.71 3.74
C ALA A 340 -9.46 1.34 4.23
N CYS A 341 -10.33 0.71 3.45
CA CYS A 341 -10.96 -0.55 3.83
C CYS A 341 -10.00 -1.74 3.83
N SER A 342 -10.26 -2.73 4.64
CA SER A 342 -9.56 -4.02 4.57
C SER A 342 -9.88 -4.75 3.26
N GLY A 343 -8.87 -5.43 2.68
CA GLY A 343 -9.01 -6.06 1.37
C GLY A 343 -8.98 -5.10 0.19
N SER A 344 -8.55 -3.85 0.41
CA SER A 344 -8.17 -2.86 -0.61
C SER A 344 -6.66 -2.86 -0.87
N THR A 345 -6.19 -2.03 -1.81
CA THR A 345 -4.76 -1.81 -2.07
C THR A 345 -4.08 -0.94 -1.01
N ALA A 346 -4.83 -0.14 -0.25
CA ALA A 346 -4.33 0.84 0.71
C ALA A 346 -3.51 0.21 1.86
N GLY A 347 -2.57 0.96 2.43
CA GLY A 347 -1.83 0.69 3.66
C GLY A 347 -2.54 1.17 4.93
N GLY A 348 -1.78 1.56 5.94
CA GLY A 348 -2.27 2.18 7.18
C GLY A 348 -3.16 1.33 8.08
N ILE A 349 -3.67 1.94 9.15
CA ILE A 349 -4.63 1.28 10.06
C ILE A 349 -6.00 1.28 9.39
N LYS A 350 -6.49 0.10 9.03
CA LYS A 350 -7.76 -0.08 8.32
C LYS A 350 -8.96 0.44 9.14
N ILE A 351 -9.92 1.03 8.44
CA ILE A 351 -11.12 1.65 9.04
C ILE A 351 -11.87 0.72 9.99
N PHE A 352 -11.98 -0.57 9.67
CA PHE A 352 -12.68 -1.51 10.56
C PHE A 352 -12.09 -1.57 11.97
N ARG A 353 -10.77 -1.37 12.11
CA ARG A 353 -10.10 -1.38 13.42
C ARG A 353 -10.55 -0.19 14.25
N PHE A 354 -10.67 0.98 13.66
CA PHE A 354 -11.24 2.16 14.33
C PHE A 354 -12.70 1.91 14.72
N GLN A 355 -13.51 1.34 13.82
CA GLN A 355 -14.90 1.03 14.09
C GLN A 355 -15.05 0.03 15.25
N ILE A 356 -14.21 -1.01 15.31
CA ILE A 356 -14.20 -1.95 16.45
C ILE A 356 -13.77 -1.26 17.74
N CYS A 357 -12.74 -0.40 17.70
CA CYS A 357 -12.29 0.36 18.88
C CYS A 357 -13.38 1.33 19.37
N PHE A 358 -14.07 2.03 18.46
CA PHE A 358 -15.21 2.90 18.84
C PHE A 358 -16.37 2.11 19.45
N ALA A 359 -16.69 0.94 18.89
CA ALA A 359 -17.72 0.07 19.44
C ALA A 359 -17.32 -0.46 20.84
N LEU A 360 -16.03 -0.80 21.02
CA LEU A 360 -15.50 -1.19 22.33
C LEU A 360 -15.61 -0.06 23.33
N LEU A 361 -15.18 1.15 22.97
CA LEU A 361 -15.28 2.34 23.82
C LEU A 361 -16.74 2.61 24.23
N LYS A 362 -17.66 2.60 23.26
CA LYS A 362 -19.09 2.76 23.52
C LYS A 362 -19.60 1.72 24.53
N ASN A 363 -19.26 0.44 24.36
CA ASN A 363 -19.67 -0.63 25.25
C ASN A 363 -19.09 -0.45 26.66
N GLN A 364 -17.83 0.04 26.80
CA GLN A 364 -17.24 0.34 28.09
C GLN A 364 -17.97 1.50 28.79
N MET A 365 -18.29 2.58 28.06
CA MET A 365 -19.09 3.69 28.59
C MET A 365 -20.48 3.22 29.09
N MET A 366 -21.15 2.35 28.28
CA MET A 366 -22.44 1.79 28.67
C MET A 366 -22.36 0.89 29.93
N ARG A 367 -21.26 0.14 30.09
CA ARG A 367 -21.03 -0.66 31.32
C ARG A 367 -20.81 0.19 32.55
N LEU A 368 -20.17 1.36 32.41
CA LEU A 368 -20.03 2.31 33.54
C LEU A 368 -21.37 2.87 33.97
N ILE A 369 -22.31 3.08 33.03
CA ILE A 369 -23.67 3.58 33.33
C ILE A 369 -24.56 2.44 33.84
N HIS A 370 -24.43 1.24 33.28
CA HIS A 370 -25.22 0.05 33.59
C HIS A 370 -24.32 -1.14 33.93
N PRO A 371 -23.78 -1.23 35.18
CA PRO A 371 -22.78 -2.24 35.55
C PRO A 371 -23.23 -3.70 35.36
N ASN A 372 -24.53 -3.97 35.49
CA ASN A 372 -25.11 -5.30 35.33
C ASN A 372 -25.58 -5.57 33.88
N GLY A 373 -25.38 -4.63 32.96
CA GLY A 373 -25.80 -4.75 31.55
C GLY A 373 -24.88 -5.67 30.75
N VAL A 374 -25.47 -6.52 29.91
CA VAL A 374 -24.72 -7.35 28.95
C VAL A 374 -24.70 -6.64 27.60
N PHE A 375 -23.51 -6.15 27.19
CA PHE A 375 -23.32 -5.43 25.92
C PHE A 375 -22.48 -6.30 24.97
N VAL A 376 -23.13 -6.82 23.92
CA VAL A 376 -22.47 -7.62 22.90
C VAL A 376 -21.87 -6.70 21.84
N GLN A 377 -20.58 -6.83 21.60
CA GLN A 377 -19.93 -6.10 20.53
C GLN A 377 -20.38 -6.65 19.17
N ARG A 378 -20.81 -5.77 18.28
CA ARG A 378 -21.28 -6.14 16.92
C ARG A 378 -20.53 -5.33 15.86
N TYR A 379 -20.28 -6.00 14.73
CA TYR A 379 -19.73 -5.41 13.51
C TYR A 379 -20.48 -5.99 12.31
N ASN A 380 -20.92 -5.14 11.38
CA ASN A 380 -21.80 -5.58 10.26
C ASN A 380 -22.98 -6.45 10.74
N GLN A 381 -23.62 -6.06 11.86
CA GLN A 381 -24.72 -6.76 12.52
C GLN A 381 -24.39 -8.14 13.12
N ARG A 382 -23.12 -8.58 13.06
CA ARG A 382 -22.66 -9.86 13.63
C ARG A 382 -21.92 -9.64 14.96
N PRO A 383 -22.03 -10.56 15.92
CA PRO A 383 -21.23 -10.47 17.14
C PRO A 383 -19.74 -10.65 16.82
N VAL A 384 -18.91 -9.83 17.45
CA VAL A 384 -17.45 -9.89 17.32
C VAL A 384 -16.87 -10.64 18.49
N ASN A 385 -16.05 -11.65 18.23
CA ASN A 385 -15.37 -12.42 19.27
C ASN A 385 -14.31 -11.56 19.99
N GLU A 386 -14.13 -11.80 21.30
CA GLU A 386 -13.14 -11.09 22.12
C GLU A 386 -11.72 -11.21 21.58
N ASP A 387 -11.34 -12.36 20.99
CA ASP A 387 -10.02 -12.55 20.40
C ASP A 387 -9.73 -11.57 19.26
N ILE A 388 -10.76 -11.23 18.47
CA ILE A 388 -10.66 -10.23 17.39
C ILE A 388 -10.42 -8.84 17.99
N VAL A 389 -11.17 -8.50 19.07
CA VAL A 389 -11.02 -7.22 19.76
C VAL A 389 -9.60 -7.08 20.33
N ARG A 390 -9.13 -8.11 21.05
CA ARG A 390 -7.76 -8.14 21.59
C ARG A 390 -6.70 -8.00 20.49
N SER A 391 -6.88 -8.68 19.37
CA SER A 391 -5.96 -8.61 18.23
C SER A 391 -5.93 -7.21 17.60
N VAL A 392 -7.08 -6.52 17.51
CA VAL A 392 -7.16 -5.14 17.00
C VAL A 392 -6.47 -4.15 17.94
N VAL A 393 -6.68 -4.27 19.25
CA VAL A 393 -6.01 -3.42 20.24
C VAL A 393 -4.49 -3.66 20.25
N ALA A 394 -4.07 -4.94 20.22
CA ALA A 394 -2.66 -5.30 20.14
C ALA A 394 -1.99 -4.75 18.87
N PHE A 395 -2.69 -4.79 17.73
CA PHE A 395 -2.20 -4.20 16.49
C PHE A 395 -2.00 -2.68 16.63
N GLY A 396 -3.00 -1.96 17.16
CA GLY A 396 -2.91 -0.51 17.35
C GLY A 396 -1.75 -0.10 18.24
N LEU A 397 -1.54 -0.82 19.36
CA LEU A 397 -0.40 -0.59 20.25
C LEU A 397 0.93 -0.86 19.55
N THR A 398 1.04 -1.99 18.83
CA THR A 398 2.26 -2.36 18.11
C THR A 398 2.56 -1.35 16.99
N PHE A 399 1.54 -0.84 16.31
CA PHE A 399 1.68 0.18 15.28
C PHE A 399 2.26 1.47 15.87
N ALA A 400 1.72 1.94 17.02
CA ALA A 400 2.22 3.14 17.70
C ALA A 400 3.66 2.96 18.19
N ILE A 401 4.00 1.82 18.81
CA ILE A 401 5.36 1.51 19.26
C ILE A 401 6.33 1.49 18.08
N THR A 402 5.96 0.90 16.95
CA THR A 402 6.80 0.84 15.75
C THR A 402 7.11 2.25 15.22
N ILE A 403 6.10 3.14 15.15
CA ILE A 403 6.31 4.53 14.75
C ILE A 403 7.28 5.23 15.70
N ILE A 404 7.09 5.09 17.02
CA ILE A 404 7.96 5.72 18.02
C ILE A 404 9.41 5.22 17.88
N LEU A 405 9.62 3.93 17.70
CA LEU A 405 10.94 3.35 17.56
C LEU A 405 11.63 3.84 16.28
N ILE A 406 10.93 3.83 15.13
CA ILE A 406 11.49 4.32 13.87
C ILE A 406 11.78 5.83 13.97
N ALA A 407 10.86 6.64 14.50
CA ALA A 407 11.07 8.06 14.69
C ALA A 407 12.28 8.34 15.62
N GLY A 408 12.43 7.56 16.70
CA GLY A 408 13.59 7.62 17.59
C GLY A 408 14.91 7.31 16.87
N CYS A 409 14.93 6.29 16.03
CA CYS A 409 16.10 5.95 15.21
C CYS A 409 16.45 7.08 14.23
N LEU A 410 15.45 7.66 13.55
CA LEU A 410 15.66 8.78 12.61
C LEU A 410 16.19 10.04 13.34
N SER A 411 15.61 10.37 14.49
CA SER A 411 16.06 11.48 15.32
C SER A 411 17.49 11.28 15.85
N ALA A 412 17.85 10.04 16.21
CA ALA A 412 19.23 9.70 16.63
C ALA A 412 20.25 9.84 15.48
N MET A 413 19.79 9.79 14.23
CA MET A 413 20.62 10.06 13.03
C MET A 413 20.72 11.57 12.69
N GLY A 414 20.14 12.44 13.52
CA GLY A 414 20.21 13.90 13.37
C GLY A 414 19.12 14.53 12.51
N LEU A 415 18.07 13.78 12.16
CA LEU A 415 16.93 14.33 11.43
C LEU A 415 16.04 15.16 12.37
N ASP A 416 15.44 16.23 11.84
CA ASP A 416 14.53 17.08 12.59
C ASP A 416 13.25 16.32 13.03
N PRO A 417 12.56 16.77 14.10
CA PRO A 417 11.41 16.07 14.65
C PRO A 417 10.26 15.89 13.66
N VAL A 418 9.99 16.87 12.78
CA VAL A 418 8.92 16.80 11.79
C VAL A 418 9.21 15.71 10.76
N THR A 419 10.42 15.70 10.21
CA THR A 419 10.90 14.67 9.28
C THR A 419 10.93 13.30 9.95
N SER A 420 11.42 13.18 11.19
CA SER A 420 11.52 11.90 11.90
C SER A 420 10.15 11.30 12.19
N ILE A 421 9.20 12.07 12.70
CA ILE A 421 7.87 11.61 13.06
C ILE A 421 7.05 11.32 11.79
N SER A 422 6.96 12.27 10.85
CA SER A 422 6.17 12.09 9.65
C SER A 422 6.78 11.04 8.72
N GLY A 423 8.10 10.94 8.63
CA GLY A 423 8.80 9.89 7.89
C GLY A 423 8.53 8.50 8.45
N SER A 424 8.49 8.35 9.78
CA SER A 424 8.12 7.07 10.40
C SER A 424 6.66 6.71 10.14
N ILE A 425 5.73 7.68 10.26
CA ILE A 425 4.31 7.47 9.98
C ILE A 425 4.11 7.05 8.52
N THR A 426 4.67 7.82 7.58
CA THR A 426 4.48 7.53 6.16
C THR A 426 5.06 6.19 5.74
N ALA A 427 6.22 5.79 6.29
CA ALA A 427 6.81 4.49 6.02
C ALA A 427 5.95 3.35 6.55
N VAL A 428 5.52 3.39 7.82
CA VAL A 428 4.73 2.32 8.46
C VAL A 428 3.28 2.30 7.94
N ALA A 429 2.71 3.44 7.58
CA ALA A 429 1.37 3.49 6.98
C ALA A 429 1.38 3.32 5.46
N ASN A 430 2.56 3.32 4.81
CA ASN A 430 2.74 3.23 3.35
C ASN A 430 2.00 4.36 2.59
N VAL A 431 2.19 5.63 3.01
CA VAL A 431 1.46 6.79 2.44
C VAL A 431 2.22 7.47 1.29
N GLY A 432 3.56 7.54 1.38
CA GLY A 432 4.43 8.19 0.40
C GLY A 432 5.09 9.45 0.93
N PRO A 433 4.52 10.63 0.76
CA PRO A 433 5.09 11.87 1.30
C PRO A 433 4.97 11.91 2.82
N GLY A 434 5.96 12.54 3.47
CA GLY A 434 5.88 12.94 4.87
C GLY A 434 5.29 14.34 5.01
N MET A 435 5.81 15.10 5.98
CA MET A 435 5.45 16.49 6.24
C MET A 435 6.70 17.35 6.30
N GLY A 436 6.53 18.66 6.15
CA GLY A 436 7.63 19.61 6.19
C GLY A 436 8.35 19.76 4.86
N THR A 437 9.48 20.47 4.88
CA THR A 437 10.19 20.91 3.67
C THR A 437 11.09 19.83 3.04
N VAL A 438 11.48 18.80 3.80
CA VAL A 438 12.41 17.77 3.32
C VAL A 438 11.67 16.65 2.59
N ILE A 439 10.73 16.00 3.26
CA ILE A 439 10.01 14.82 2.77
C ILE A 439 8.51 15.07 2.58
N GLY A 440 8.09 16.34 2.59
CA GLY A 440 6.69 16.73 2.35
C GLY A 440 6.22 16.47 0.93
N PRO A 441 4.98 16.89 0.59
CA PRO A 441 4.36 16.60 -0.71
C PRO A 441 5.16 17.07 -1.93
N THR A 442 5.99 18.10 -1.77
CA THR A 442 6.87 18.66 -2.81
C THR A 442 8.35 18.26 -2.64
N GLY A 443 8.67 17.52 -1.58
CA GLY A 443 10.02 17.05 -1.27
C GLY A 443 10.30 15.62 -1.74
N ASN A 444 11.51 15.13 -1.47
CA ASN A 444 11.89 13.75 -1.70
C ASN A 444 12.86 13.22 -0.62
N PHE A 445 13.14 11.93 -0.65
CA PHE A 445 13.97 11.25 0.35
C PHE A 445 15.46 11.17 -0.02
N ALA A 446 15.89 11.80 -1.13
CA ALA A 446 17.27 11.71 -1.61
C ALA A 446 18.30 12.23 -0.60
N SER A 447 17.98 13.35 0.09
CA SER A 447 18.86 14.00 1.05
C SER A 447 19.04 13.26 2.37
N LEU A 448 18.24 12.22 2.64
CA LEU A 448 18.33 11.47 3.89
C LEU A 448 19.60 10.59 3.92
N PRO A 449 20.18 10.37 5.11
CA PRO A 449 21.28 9.42 5.28
C PRO A 449 20.89 7.99 4.84
N ASP A 450 21.85 7.22 4.32
CA ASP A 450 21.60 5.83 3.88
C ASP A 450 21.02 4.96 4.99
N ALA A 451 21.50 5.09 6.22
CA ALA A 451 20.95 4.38 7.37
C ALA A 451 19.47 4.70 7.60
N ALA A 452 19.05 5.97 7.41
CA ALA A 452 17.65 6.35 7.53
C ALA A 452 16.78 5.69 6.43
N LYS A 453 17.29 5.62 5.20
CA LYS A 453 16.61 4.95 4.08
C LYS A 453 16.40 3.46 4.35
N TRP A 454 17.37 2.76 4.94
CA TRP A 454 17.23 1.36 5.37
C TRP A 454 16.20 1.18 6.47
N VAL A 455 16.20 2.05 7.49
CA VAL A 455 15.20 2.01 8.58
C VAL A 455 13.79 2.27 8.03
N LEU A 456 13.63 3.25 7.14
CA LEU A 456 12.35 3.53 6.49
C LEU A 456 11.90 2.38 5.58
N SER A 457 12.81 1.80 4.78
CA SER A 457 12.49 0.60 3.96
C SER A 457 12.00 -0.56 4.79
N PHE A 458 12.59 -0.78 5.96
CA PHE A 458 12.11 -1.78 6.91
C PHE A 458 10.72 -1.41 7.47
N GLY A 459 10.49 -0.13 7.78
CA GLY A 459 9.17 0.39 8.18
C GLY A 459 8.09 0.15 7.12
N MET A 460 8.40 0.42 5.84
CA MET A 460 7.51 0.16 4.71
C MET A 460 7.12 -1.33 4.60
N LEU A 461 8.10 -2.21 4.78
CA LEU A 461 7.88 -3.65 4.76
C LEU A 461 6.99 -4.08 5.94
N MET A 462 7.27 -3.59 7.16
CA MET A 462 6.46 -3.89 8.35
C MET A 462 5.02 -3.44 8.18
N GLY A 463 4.79 -2.24 7.67
CA GLY A 463 3.46 -1.70 7.43
C GLY A 463 2.67 -2.53 6.43
N ARG A 464 3.31 -2.87 5.29
CA ARG A 464 2.67 -3.61 4.21
C ARG A 464 2.27 -5.03 4.59
N LEU A 465 3.11 -5.73 5.37
CA LEU A 465 2.90 -7.14 5.73
C LEU A 465 2.13 -7.31 7.04
N GLU A 466 1.53 -6.26 7.57
CA GLU A 466 0.95 -6.26 8.92
C GLU A 466 2.04 -6.50 9.99
N ILE A 467 2.38 -5.51 10.74
CA ILE A 467 3.57 -5.42 11.63
C ILE A 467 3.85 -6.71 12.41
N LEU A 468 2.81 -7.35 12.96
CA LEU A 468 2.94 -8.56 13.75
C LEU A 468 3.49 -9.76 12.94
N THR A 469 3.26 -9.78 11.62
CA THR A 469 3.79 -10.82 10.73
C THR A 469 5.31 -10.80 10.67
N ILE A 470 5.92 -9.62 10.74
CA ILE A 470 7.37 -9.46 10.76
C ILE A 470 7.91 -9.60 12.17
N LEU A 471 7.27 -8.99 13.17
CA LEU A 471 7.76 -9.02 14.55
C LEU A 471 7.85 -10.45 15.11
N VAL A 472 6.97 -11.36 14.72
CA VAL A 472 7.02 -12.75 15.16
C VAL A 472 8.35 -13.43 14.80
N LEU A 473 9.01 -13.00 13.71
CA LEU A 473 10.31 -13.54 13.30
C LEU A 473 11.45 -13.20 14.26
N PHE A 474 11.31 -12.14 15.04
CA PHE A 474 12.30 -11.73 16.05
C PHE A 474 12.10 -12.39 17.41
N PHE A 475 10.98 -13.12 17.59
CA PHE A 475 10.76 -13.85 18.83
C PHE A 475 11.54 -15.17 18.85
N PRO A 476 12.37 -15.43 19.90
CA PRO A 476 13.15 -16.68 20.00
C PRO A 476 12.30 -17.95 19.95
N ALA A 477 11.06 -17.89 20.43
CA ALA A 477 10.13 -19.02 20.40
C ALA A 477 9.72 -19.43 18.96
N PHE A 478 9.81 -18.51 17.98
CA PHE A 478 9.57 -18.82 16.58
C PHE A 478 10.59 -19.83 16.03
N TRP A 479 11.84 -19.72 16.46
CA TRP A 479 12.97 -20.53 15.98
C TRP A 479 13.17 -21.82 16.79
N ARG A 480 12.63 -21.87 18.01
CA ARG A 480 12.70 -23.09 18.87
C ARG A 480 11.69 -24.12 18.34
N ARG A 481 12.08 -25.41 18.50
CA ARG A 481 11.26 -26.58 18.11
C ARG A 481 10.00 -26.72 18.97
#